data_1f11dd37aa4be824797067d8214232d5
#
_entry.id   1f11dd37aa4be824797067d8214232d5
#
_cell.length_a   1.000
_cell.length_b   1.000
_cell.length_c   1.000
_cell.angle_alpha   90.00
_cell.angle_beta   90.00
_cell.angle_gamma   90.00
#
_symmetry.space_group_name_H-M   'P 1'
#
loop_
_entity.id
_entity.type
_entity.pdbx_description
1 polymer ?
#
loop_
_entity_poly.entity_id
_entity_poly.type
_entity_poly.pdbx_seq_one_letter_code
_entity_poly.pdbx_strand_id
1 'polypeptide(L)'
;MKTTPSAPNDTAADPAGADPQAESPIDAPLWSPTAAFGRLSSWVPIRSLARRHRHRIAQHLLQLNERDRYLRFGYPASDEQISRYAMALDFERDEVLGIFNRRLELVSMAHLAYAPRPQRAGQPAMAEFGVSVSQQVRGRGFGARLFERAALHARNRGIDTLFIHALSENGAMLKIARNAGATVERDGSESEAWLRLPPDTVSSHVGEAVERHLAELDFQFKRHVRVFGDILDGVAEVKSKLESGGKAAEH
;
A
#
# COMPACT_ATOMS: atom_id res chain seq x y z
N MET A 1 53.05 55.67 -39.34
CA MET A 1 52.71 56.83 -38.51
C MET A 1 51.76 56.28 -37.47
N LYS A 2 52.30 56.09 -36.23
CA LYS A 2 51.93 56.81 -35.03
C LYS A 2 50.43 56.62 -34.69
N THR A 3 49.99 56.13 -33.60
CA THR A 3 50.42 56.13 -32.18
C THR A 3 49.52 55.26 -31.34
N THR A 4 50.07 54.45 -30.47
CA THR A 4 49.46 54.06 -29.20
C THR A 4 49.45 55.33 -28.28
N PRO A 5 48.73 55.42 -27.09
CA PRO A 5 48.45 54.43 -26.07
C PRO A 5 47.14 54.69 -25.30
N SER A 6 46.71 53.79 -24.46
CA SER A 6 46.59 53.98 -22.99
C SER A 6 45.47 53.10 -22.40
N ALA A 7 45.82 52.19 -21.55
CA ALA A 7 44.96 51.73 -20.44
C ALA A 7 45.09 52.79 -19.32
N PRO A 8 44.20 52.82 -18.30
CA PRO A 8 44.05 51.76 -17.29
C PRO A 8 42.64 51.65 -16.58
N ASN A 9 42.61 50.72 -15.71
CA ASN A 9 41.87 50.63 -14.42
C ASN A 9 40.77 49.54 -14.33
N ASP A 10 41.18 48.49 -13.76
CA ASP A 10 40.80 47.97 -12.43
C ASP A 10 39.43 48.39 -11.88
N THR A 11 38.55 47.42 -11.84
CA THR A 11 37.79 47.19 -10.58
C THR A 11 37.31 45.73 -10.56
N ALA A 12 37.85 44.99 -9.63
CA ALA A 12 37.38 43.67 -9.23
C ALA A 12 35.93 43.78 -8.70
N ALA A 13 35.05 42.93 -9.21
CA ALA A 13 33.78 42.60 -8.58
C ALA A 13 33.73 41.08 -8.43
N ASP A 14 33.81 40.70 -7.21
CA ASP A 14 33.62 39.39 -6.62
C ASP A 14 32.26 38.79 -7.02
N PRO A 15 32.16 37.57 -7.58
CA PRO A 15 30.89 36.88 -7.70
C PRO A 15 30.62 36.11 -6.43
N ALA A 16 29.98 36.78 -5.46
CA ALA A 16 29.41 36.12 -4.30
C ALA A 16 28.20 35.28 -4.68
N GLY A 17 28.18 34.04 -4.24
CA GLY A 17 26.99 33.34 -3.83
C GLY A 17 26.17 32.70 -4.95
N ALA A 18 26.63 31.56 -5.45
CA ALA A 18 25.68 30.57 -5.94
C ALA A 18 25.04 29.89 -4.70
N ASP A 19 23.80 30.25 -4.40
CA ASP A 19 22.96 29.49 -3.49
C ASP A 19 22.86 28.05 -4.00
N PRO A 20 23.10 27.03 -3.14
CA PRO A 20 22.74 25.66 -3.51
C PRO A 20 21.22 25.60 -3.62
N GLN A 21 20.72 25.39 -4.83
CA GLN A 21 19.29 25.11 -5.10
C GLN A 21 18.85 24.02 -4.16
N ALA A 22 18.01 24.36 -3.20
CA ALA A 22 17.30 23.42 -2.36
C ALA A 22 16.44 22.54 -3.29
N GLU A 23 16.86 21.31 -3.48
CA GLU A 23 16.06 20.28 -4.17
C GLU A 23 14.68 20.22 -3.50
N SER A 24 13.65 20.44 -4.30
CA SER A 24 12.26 20.35 -3.83
C SER A 24 12.01 18.95 -3.26
N PRO A 25 11.33 18.79 -2.11
CA PRO A 25 11.09 17.49 -1.46
C PRO A 25 10.23 16.52 -2.27
N ILE A 26 9.83 16.88 -3.48
CA ILE A 26 8.86 16.15 -4.32
C ILE A 26 9.54 15.09 -5.20
N ASP A 27 10.86 15.18 -5.45
CA ASP A 27 11.59 14.31 -6.38
C ASP A 27 12.41 13.20 -5.70
N ALA A 28 12.33 13.04 -4.39
CA ALA A 28 13.01 11.95 -3.71
C ALA A 28 12.30 10.61 -4.01
N PRO A 29 13.03 9.58 -4.48
CA PRO A 29 12.45 8.27 -4.72
C PRO A 29 11.84 7.71 -3.43
N LEU A 30 10.71 6.99 -3.56
CA LEU A 30 9.91 6.46 -2.44
C LEU A 30 10.68 5.63 -1.41
N TRP A 31 11.88 5.12 -1.78
CA TRP A 31 12.77 4.37 -0.89
C TRP A 31 13.82 5.24 -0.16
N SER A 32 13.81 6.55 -0.39
CA SER A 32 14.72 7.46 0.34
C SER A 32 14.35 7.50 1.82
N PRO A 33 15.30 7.32 2.76
CA PRO A 33 15.04 7.40 4.20
C PRO A 33 14.43 8.74 4.62
N THR A 34 14.74 9.82 3.92
CA THR A 34 14.19 11.16 4.15
C THR A 34 12.71 11.28 3.76
N ALA A 35 12.23 10.51 2.79
CA ALA A 35 10.81 10.48 2.42
C ALA A 35 9.93 9.80 3.49
N ALA A 36 10.51 8.89 4.30
CA ALA A 36 9.79 8.18 5.35
C ALA A 36 9.41 9.09 6.54
N PHE A 37 10.23 10.08 6.88
CA PHE A 37 9.98 10.97 8.02
C PHE A 37 9.00 12.12 7.76
N GLY A 38 8.75 12.49 6.52
CA GLY A 38 7.83 13.57 6.15
C GLY A 38 6.33 13.22 6.22
N ARG A 39 5.97 11.94 6.45
CA ARG A 39 4.58 11.46 6.37
C ARG A 39 3.96 11.00 7.68
N LEU A 40 4.39 11.54 8.80
CA LEU A 40 3.79 11.22 10.12
C LEU A 40 2.32 11.67 10.27
N SER A 41 1.75 12.37 9.29
CA SER A 41 0.40 12.95 9.43
C SER A 41 -0.77 11.98 9.16
N SER A 42 -0.52 10.74 8.70
CA SER A 42 -1.58 9.73 8.58
C SER A 42 -1.04 8.31 8.58
N TRP A 43 -0.49 7.87 9.73
CA TRP A 43 -0.12 6.48 9.91
C TRP A 43 -1.34 5.54 9.71
N VAL A 44 -1.19 4.57 8.81
CA VAL A 44 -2.21 3.57 8.52
C VAL A 44 -1.64 2.20 8.84
N PRO A 45 -2.19 1.49 9.82
CA PRO A 45 -1.70 0.17 10.20
C PRO A 45 -1.96 -0.84 9.09
N ILE A 46 -0.90 -1.34 8.48
CA ILE A 46 -0.91 -2.40 7.47
C ILE A 46 -0.46 -3.69 8.14
N ARG A 47 -1.27 -4.74 8.05
CA ARG A 47 -0.98 -6.04 8.64
C ARG A 47 -0.70 -7.08 7.58
N SER A 48 0.24 -7.98 7.87
CA SER A 48 0.35 -9.26 7.18
C SER A 48 -0.84 -10.13 7.55
N LEU A 49 -1.53 -10.64 6.54
CA LEU A 49 -2.67 -11.55 6.71
C LEU A 49 -2.17 -13.00 6.70
N ALA A 50 -2.89 -13.86 7.38
CA ALA A 50 -2.59 -15.27 7.48
C ALA A 50 -3.83 -16.10 7.11
N ARG A 51 -3.70 -17.42 7.06
CA ARG A 51 -4.77 -18.38 6.72
C ARG A 51 -6.08 -18.14 7.51
N ARG A 52 -5.99 -17.72 8.77
CA ARG A 52 -7.15 -17.36 9.60
C ARG A 52 -7.95 -16.15 9.09
N HIS A 53 -7.41 -15.36 8.17
CA HIS A 53 -8.09 -14.19 7.60
C HIS A 53 -8.78 -14.47 6.25
N ARG A 54 -8.72 -15.71 5.72
CA ARG A 54 -9.30 -16.07 4.41
C ARG A 54 -10.76 -15.63 4.25
N HIS A 55 -11.56 -15.86 5.25
CA HIS A 55 -12.97 -15.44 5.26
C HIS A 55 -13.11 -13.91 5.11
N ARG A 56 -12.29 -13.12 5.79
CA ARG A 56 -12.30 -11.64 5.65
C ARG A 56 -11.81 -11.18 4.29
N ILE A 57 -10.84 -11.90 3.71
CA ILE A 57 -10.35 -11.66 2.35
C ILE A 57 -11.46 -11.94 1.34
N ALA A 58 -12.12 -13.09 1.42
CA ALA A 58 -13.25 -13.44 0.57
C ALA A 58 -14.37 -12.40 0.70
N GLN A 59 -14.77 -12.04 1.93
CA GLN A 59 -15.79 -11.03 2.19
C GLN A 59 -15.45 -9.68 1.57
N HIS A 60 -14.20 -9.20 1.71
CA HIS A 60 -13.76 -7.95 1.09
C HIS A 60 -13.86 -7.99 -0.42
N LEU A 61 -13.40 -9.07 -1.06
CA LEU A 61 -13.39 -9.20 -2.51
C LEU A 61 -14.81 -9.38 -3.08
N LEU A 62 -15.69 -10.08 -2.38
CA LEU A 62 -17.09 -10.26 -2.76
C LEU A 62 -17.90 -8.95 -2.69
N GLN A 63 -17.51 -8.00 -1.82
CA GLN A 63 -18.12 -6.68 -1.71
C GLN A 63 -17.68 -5.70 -2.82
N LEU A 64 -16.71 -6.07 -3.65
CA LEU A 64 -16.32 -5.27 -4.81
C LEU A 64 -17.45 -5.27 -5.83
N ASN A 65 -17.76 -4.10 -6.40
CA ASN A 65 -18.71 -4.00 -7.52
C ASN A 65 -18.09 -4.63 -8.79
N GLU A 66 -18.92 -4.85 -9.83
CA GLU A 66 -18.51 -5.50 -11.07
C GLU A 66 -17.28 -4.84 -11.73
N ARG A 67 -17.27 -3.49 -11.81
CA ARG A 67 -16.14 -2.76 -12.37
C ARG A 67 -14.86 -2.98 -11.56
N ASP A 68 -14.95 -3.01 -10.23
CA ASP A 68 -13.79 -3.21 -9.37
C ASP A 68 -13.26 -4.62 -9.43
N ARG A 69 -14.15 -5.61 -9.57
CA ARG A 69 -13.77 -7.00 -9.84
C ARG A 69 -13.03 -7.12 -11.16
N TYR A 70 -13.59 -6.49 -12.21
CA TYR A 70 -12.95 -6.47 -13.53
C TYR A 70 -11.56 -5.82 -13.47
N LEU A 71 -11.41 -4.66 -12.84
CA LEU A 71 -10.12 -3.99 -12.68
C LEU A 71 -9.12 -4.77 -11.82
N ARG A 72 -9.61 -5.61 -10.88
CA ARG A 72 -8.75 -6.39 -9.97
C ARG A 72 -8.29 -7.71 -10.59
N PHE A 73 -9.14 -8.35 -11.36
CA PHE A 73 -8.90 -9.70 -11.88
C PHE A 73 -8.62 -9.75 -13.39
N GLY A 74 -8.84 -8.64 -14.11
CA GLY A 74 -8.74 -8.60 -15.57
C GLY A 74 -9.97 -9.16 -16.30
N TYR A 75 -10.95 -9.70 -15.57
CA TYR A 75 -12.19 -10.27 -16.09
C TYR A 75 -13.34 -10.11 -15.08
N PRO A 76 -14.63 -10.23 -15.50
CA PRO A 76 -15.77 -10.15 -14.60
C PRO A 76 -15.85 -11.41 -13.72
N ALA A 77 -15.12 -11.38 -12.59
CA ALA A 77 -15.02 -12.52 -11.68
C ALA A 77 -16.32 -12.80 -10.95
N SER A 78 -16.83 -14.05 -11.03
CA SER A 78 -17.98 -14.51 -10.27
C SER A 78 -17.67 -14.71 -8.79
N ASP A 79 -18.71 -14.83 -7.96
CA ASP A 79 -18.57 -15.07 -6.53
C ASP A 79 -17.81 -16.39 -6.24
N GLU A 80 -18.05 -17.42 -7.05
CA GLU A 80 -17.36 -18.72 -6.94
C GLU A 80 -15.88 -18.59 -7.29
N GLN A 81 -15.53 -17.80 -8.31
CA GLN A 81 -14.14 -17.55 -8.70
C GLN A 81 -13.39 -16.77 -7.62
N ILE A 82 -14.02 -15.73 -7.05
CA ILE A 82 -13.48 -14.96 -5.94
C ILE A 82 -13.28 -15.84 -4.71
N SER A 83 -14.25 -16.67 -4.37
CA SER A 83 -14.18 -17.59 -3.24
C SER A 83 -13.05 -18.61 -3.44
N ARG A 84 -12.91 -19.18 -4.64
CA ARG A 84 -11.79 -20.07 -4.99
C ARG A 84 -10.44 -19.36 -4.88
N TYR A 85 -10.32 -18.15 -5.40
CA TYR A 85 -9.11 -17.33 -5.27
C TYR A 85 -8.70 -17.15 -3.80
N ALA A 86 -9.64 -16.74 -2.94
CA ALA A 86 -9.36 -16.55 -1.51
C ALA A 86 -8.94 -17.86 -0.81
N MET A 87 -9.52 -18.99 -1.21
CA MET A 87 -9.17 -20.31 -0.66
C MET A 87 -7.83 -20.83 -1.20
N ALA A 88 -7.45 -20.46 -2.41
CA ALA A 88 -6.20 -20.88 -3.05
C ALA A 88 -4.96 -20.05 -2.63
N LEU A 89 -5.14 -18.93 -1.89
CA LEU A 89 -4.02 -18.12 -1.42
C LEU A 89 -3.02 -18.96 -0.62
N ASP A 90 -1.76 -18.90 -1.00
CA ASP A 90 -0.66 -19.60 -0.34
C ASP A 90 0.09 -18.65 0.61
N PHE A 91 -0.29 -18.65 1.87
CA PHE A 91 0.31 -17.78 2.90
C PHE A 91 1.71 -18.22 3.36
N GLU A 92 2.19 -19.37 2.93
CA GLU A 92 3.56 -19.82 3.19
C GLU A 92 4.52 -19.26 2.13
N ARG A 93 4.04 -19.18 0.88
CA ARG A 93 4.81 -18.65 -0.24
C ARG A 93 4.63 -17.15 -0.37
N ASP A 94 3.39 -16.65 -0.37
CA ASP A 94 3.01 -15.30 -0.76
C ASP A 94 2.83 -14.39 0.46
N GLU A 95 2.96 -13.08 0.24
CA GLU A 95 2.61 -12.09 1.25
C GLU A 95 1.25 -11.47 0.92
N VAL A 96 0.35 -11.49 1.89
CA VAL A 96 -0.95 -10.82 1.78
C VAL A 96 -1.03 -9.74 2.84
N LEU A 97 -1.22 -8.50 2.41
CA LEU A 97 -1.28 -7.33 3.28
C LEU A 97 -2.72 -6.82 3.39
N GLY A 98 -3.08 -6.25 4.53
CA GLY A 98 -4.43 -5.73 4.73
C GLY A 98 -4.52 -4.54 5.65
N ILE A 99 -5.52 -3.70 5.39
CA ILE A 99 -5.91 -2.56 6.21
C ILE A 99 -7.32 -2.82 6.74
N PHE A 100 -7.48 -2.70 8.07
CA PHE A 100 -8.74 -2.87 8.74
C PHE A 100 -9.30 -1.54 9.24
N ASN A 101 -10.61 -1.37 9.14
CA ASN A 101 -11.30 -0.25 9.77
C ASN A 101 -11.49 -0.49 11.29
N ARG A 102 -12.16 0.46 11.98
CA ARG A 102 -12.43 0.36 13.42
C ARG A 102 -13.36 -0.80 13.78
N ARG A 103 -14.17 -1.28 12.83
CA ARG A 103 -15.06 -2.45 12.99
C ARG A 103 -14.37 -3.77 12.70
N LEU A 104 -13.05 -3.75 12.46
CA LEU A 104 -12.25 -4.91 12.05
C LEU A 104 -12.70 -5.53 10.72
N GLU A 105 -13.34 -4.75 9.85
CA GLU A 105 -13.62 -5.13 8.48
C GLU A 105 -12.38 -4.85 7.61
N LEU A 106 -12.03 -5.77 6.73
CA LEU A 106 -10.95 -5.60 5.77
C LEU A 106 -11.41 -4.63 4.67
N VAL A 107 -10.84 -3.43 4.64
CA VAL A 107 -11.25 -2.37 3.70
C VAL A 107 -10.31 -2.18 2.53
N SER A 108 -9.11 -2.72 2.63
CA SER A 108 -8.14 -2.75 1.54
C SER A 108 -7.17 -3.90 1.73
N MET A 109 -6.78 -4.54 0.64
CA MET A 109 -5.78 -5.60 0.67
C MET A 109 -4.86 -5.55 -0.55
N ALA A 110 -3.65 -6.08 -0.37
CA ALA A 110 -2.73 -6.39 -1.45
C ALA A 110 -2.30 -7.85 -1.36
N HIS A 111 -2.04 -8.45 -2.51
CA HIS A 111 -1.43 -9.76 -2.66
C HIS A 111 -0.13 -9.59 -3.42
N LEU A 112 0.95 -10.05 -2.84
CA LEU A 112 2.27 -10.13 -3.42
C LEU A 112 2.58 -11.60 -3.66
N ALA A 113 2.39 -12.03 -4.91
CA ALA A 113 2.59 -13.41 -5.33
C ALA A 113 4.02 -13.58 -5.83
N TYR A 114 4.80 -14.44 -5.19
CA TYR A 114 6.18 -14.69 -5.57
C TYR A 114 6.26 -15.69 -6.72
N ALA A 115 6.98 -15.30 -7.79
CA ALA A 115 7.34 -16.25 -8.85
C ALA A 115 8.24 -17.35 -8.29
N PRO A 116 8.24 -18.55 -8.90
CA PRO A 116 9.23 -19.56 -8.57
C PRO A 116 10.64 -19.00 -8.65
N ARG A 117 11.52 -19.42 -7.74
CA ARG A 117 12.91 -18.94 -7.73
C ARG A 117 13.56 -19.18 -9.09
N PRO A 118 14.34 -18.20 -9.59
CA PRO A 118 15.04 -18.37 -10.87
C PRO A 118 15.92 -19.63 -10.86
N GLN A 119 15.83 -20.42 -11.92
CA GLN A 119 16.62 -21.63 -12.07
C GLN A 119 18.02 -21.36 -12.64
N ARG A 120 18.23 -20.17 -13.22
CA ARG A 120 19.50 -19.76 -13.84
C ARG A 120 20.09 -18.56 -13.10
N ALA A 121 21.40 -18.57 -12.91
CA ALA A 121 22.12 -17.42 -12.40
C ALA A 121 21.87 -16.19 -13.30
N GLY A 122 21.61 -15.03 -12.68
CA GLY A 122 21.38 -13.78 -13.39
C GLY A 122 19.93 -13.53 -13.85
N GLN A 123 19.02 -14.47 -13.66
CA GLN A 123 17.58 -14.18 -13.83
C GLN A 123 17.06 -13.40 -12.60
N PRO A 124 16.28 -12.31 -12.80
CA PRO A 124 15.74 -11.54 -11.69
C PRO A 124 14.70 -12.36 -10.91
N ALA A 125 14.76 -12.26 -9.59
CA ALA A 125 13.68 -12.74 -8.75
C ALA A 125 12.49 -11.77 -8.85
N MET A 126 11.30 -12.29 -9.10
CA MET A 126 10.12 -11.49 -9.40
C MET A 126 8.95 -11.80 -8.46
N ALA A 127 8.14 -10.78 -8.21
CA ALA A 127 6.85 -10.95 -7.56
C ALA A 127 5.80 -10.09 -8.27
N GLU A 128 4.57 -10.61 -8.37
CA GLU A 128 3.43 -9.89 -8.90
C GLU A 128 2.66 -9.21 -7.78
N PHE A 129 2.27 -7.95 -8.02
CA PHE A 129 1.50 -7.15 -7.07
C PHE A 129 0.08 -6.91 -7.58
N GLY A 130 -0.90 -7.28 -6.76
CA GLY A 130 -2.30 -6.97 -6.98
C GLY A 130 -2.91 -6.32 -5.75
N VAL A 131 -3.78 -5.32 -5.95
CA VAL A 131 -4.41 -4.55 -4.87
C VAL A 131 -5.91 -4.35 -5.10
N SER A 132 -6.68 -4.31 -4.01
CA SER A 132 -8.07 -3.89 -4.00
C SER A 132 -8.36 -2.94 -2.84
N VAL A 133 -9.21 -1.95 -3.10
CA VAL A 133 -9.62 -0.92 -2.12
C VAL A 133 -11.12 -0.75 -2.19
N SER A 134 -11.82 -0.94 -1.06
CA SER A 134 -13.26 -0.71 -0.95
C SER A 134 -13.61 0.72 -1.36
N GLN A 135 -14.70 0.89 -2.10
CA GLN A 135 -15.13 2.17 -2.65
C GLN A 135 -15.23 3.27 -1.58
N GLN A 136 -15.72 2.93 -0.39
CA GLN A 136 -15.95 3.86 0.73
C GLN A 136 -14.66 4.50 1.29
N VAL A 137 -13.49 3.90 1.01
CA VAL A 137 -12.19 4.37 1.53
C VAL A 137 -11.22 4.78 0.44
N ARG A 138 -11.68 4.90 -0.81
CA ARG A 138 -10.87 5.41 -1.92
C ARG A 138 -10.45 6.86 -1.72
N GLY A 139 -9.42 7.28 -2.43
CA GLY A 139 -8.87 8.63 -2.29
C GLY A 139 -8.04 8.88 -1.02
N ARG A 140 -7.97 7.91 -0.09
CA ARG A 140 -7.19 8.00 1.16
C ARG A 140 -5.74 7.51 1.03
N GLY A 141 -5.30 7.16 -0.17
CA GLY A 141 -3.93 6.68 -0.41
C GLY A 141 -3.65 5.24 0.04
N PHE A 142 -4.66 4.44 0.40
CA PHE A 142 -4.46 3.08 0.92
C PHE A 142 -3.78 2.15 -0.10
N GLY A 143 -4.15 2.27 -1.38
CA GLY A 143 -3.50 1.49 -2.44
C GLY A 143 -2.00 1.79 -2.57
N ALA A 144 -1.62 3.06 -2.55
CA ALA A 144 -0.23 3.48 -2.62
C ALA A 144 0.59 2.99 -1.40
N ARG A 145 0.01 3.08 -0.19
CA ARG A 145 0.67 2.59 1.04
C ARG A 145 0.85 1.08 1.06
N LEU A 146 -0.15 0.35 0.57
CA LEU A 146 -0.02 -1.10 0.40
C LEU A 146 1.06 -1.45 -0.62
N PHE A 147 1.19 -0.66 -1.69
CA PHE A 147 2.24 -0.82 -2.68
C PHE A 147 3.63 -0.55 -2.09
N GLU A 148 3.81 0.58 -1.39
CA GLU A 148 5.06 0.94 -0.70
C GLU A 148 5.48 -0.18 0.28
N ARG A 149 4.52 -0.69 1.06
CA ARG A 149 4.76 -1.78 2.01
C ARG A 149 5.14 -3.08 1.32
N ALA A 150 4.45 -3.44 0.23
CA ALA A 150 4.75 -4.63 -0.55
C ALA A 150 6.14 -4.54 -1.22
N ALA A 151 6.51 -3.36 -1.76
CA ALA A 151 7.83 -3.12 -2.35
C ALA A 151 8.96 -3.27 -1.31
N LEU A 152 8.76 -2.71 -0.10
CA LEU A 152 9.71 -2.88 1.00
C LEU A 152 9.86 -4.36 1.41
N HIS A 153 8.73 -5.07 1.54
CA HIS A 153 8.73 -6.48 1.91
C HIS A 153 9.38 -7.35 0.83
N ALA A 154 9.07 -7.12 -0.45
CA ALA A 154 9.67 -7.81 -1.58
C ALA A 154 11.20 -7.62 -1.61
N ARG A 155 11.65 -6.37 -1.45
CA ARG A 155 13.08 -6.04 -1.36
C ARG A 155 13.77 -6.82 -0.25
N ASN A 156 13.20 -6.84 0.95
CA ASN A 156 13.76 -7.56 2.11
C ASN A 156 13.76 -9.09 1.93
N ARG A 157 13.03 -9.60 0.94
CA ARG A 157 13.06 -11.01 0.53
C ARG A 157 13.97 -11.29 -0.67
N GLY A 158 14.75 -10.31 -1.11
CA GLY A 158 15.68 -10.43 -2.22
C GLY A 158 14.98 -10.50 -3.58
N ILE A 159 13.81 -9.85 -3.72
CA ILE A 159 13.12 -9.69 -5.00
C ILE A 159 13.72 -8.49 -5.73
N ASP A 160 14.12 -8.70 -6.99
CA ASP A 160 14.72 -7.68 -7.83
C ASP A 160 13.70 -6.82 -8.56
N THR A 161 12.52 -7.40 -8.85
CA THR A 161 11.52 -6.76 -9.69
C THR A 161 10.10 -7.03 -9.19
N LEU A 162 9.32 -5.97 -8.98
CA LEU A 162 7.87 -6.06 -8.84
C LEU A 162 7.22 -5.90 -10.21
N PHE A 163 6.38 -6.87 -10.54
CA PHE A 163 5.55 -6.88 -11.72
C PHE A 163 4.10 -6.52 -11.37
N ILE A 164 3.47 -5.73 -12.21
CA ILE A 164 2.08 -5.32 -12.08
C ILE A 164 1.40 -5.52 -13.42
N HIS A 165 0.43 -6.41 -13.45
CA HIS A 165 -0.48 -6.55 -14.57
C HIS A 165 -1.77 -5.78 -14.27
N ALA A 166 -2.18 -4.89 -15.14
CA ALA A 166 -3.36 -4.07 -14.97
C ALA A 166 -4.02 -3.77 -16.31
N LEU A 167 -5.34 -3.59 -16.30
CA LEU A 167 -6.04 -3.06 -17.46
C LEU A 167 -5.61 -1.60 -17.73
N SER A 168 -5.46 -1.21 -19.00
CA SER A 168 -5.02 0.12 -19.40
C SER A 168 -5.96 1.24 -18.89
N GLU A 169 -7.21 0.92 -18.62
CA GLU A 169 -8.19 1.80 -17.99
C GLU A 169 -8.06 1.91 -16.47
N ASN A 170 -7.25 1.08 -15.82
CA ASN A 170 -6.99 1.14 -14.38
C ASN A 170 -6.02 2.29 -14.04
N GLY A 171 -6.45 3.52 -14.32
CA GLY A 171 -5.64 4.71 -14.11
C GLY A 171 -5.12 4.86 -12.68
N ALA A 172 -5.86 4.38 -11.68
CA ALA A 172 -5.45 4.42 -10.28
C ALA A 172 -4.21 3.56 -10.03
N MET A 173 -4.20 2.31 -10.54
CA MET A 173 -3.07 1.40 -10.40
C MET A 173 -1.86 1.90 -11.18
N LEU A 174 -2.08 2.33 -12.43
CA LEU A 174 -1.00 2.86 -13.27
C LEU A 174 -0.39 4.16 -12.69
N LYS A 175 -1.18 4.98 -12.00
CA LYS A 175 -0.66 6.14 -11.27
C LYS A 175 0.22 5.73 -10.09
N ILE A 176 -0.19 4.71 -9.32
CA ILE A 176 0.63 4.17 -8.22
C ILE A 176 1.96 3.66 -8.76
N ALA A 177 1.93 2.86 -9.83
CA ALA A 177 3.13 2.32 -10.47
C ALA A 177 4.09 3.42 -10.94
N ARG A 178 3.58 4.42 -11.68
CA ARG A 178 4.40 5.55 -12.18
C ARG A 178 5.01 6.38 -11.05
N ASN A 179 4.22 6.68 -10.02
CA ASN A 179 4.70 7.44 -8.87
C ASN A 179 5.80 6.70 -8.10
N ALA A 180 5.83 5.38 -8.20
CA ALA A 180 6.90 4.55 -7.63
C ALA A 180 8.14 4.43 -8.53
N GLY A 181 8.11 4.99 -9.73
CA GLY A 181 9.20 4.90 -10.71
C GLY A 181 9.18 3.63 -11.56
N ALA A 182 8.03 2.93 -11.65
CA ALA A 182 7.89 1.78 -12.52
C ALA A 182 7.86 2.19 -14.00
N THR A 183 8.52 1.39 -14.84
CA THR A 183 8.35 1.46 -16.30
C THR A 183 6.99 0.86 -16.64
N VAL A 184 6.17 1.58 -17.40
CA VAL A 184 4.82 1.15 -17.79
C VAL A 184 4.75 1.00 -19.31
N GLU A 185 4.42 -0.18 -19.77
CA GLU A 185 4.16 -0.50 -21.17
C GLU A 185 2.67 -0.78 -21.36
N ARG A 186 2.13 -0.36 -22.49
CA ARG A 186 0.73 -0.59 -22.85
C ARG A 186 0.66 -1.49 -24.07
N ASP A 187 -0.18 -2.52 -23.97
CA ASP A 187 -0.52 -3.38 -25.10
C ASP A 187 -2.06 -3.49 -25.19
N GLY A 188 -2.64 -2.66 -26.04
CA GLY A 188 -4.10 -2.60 -26.23
C GLY A 188 -4.86 -2.27 -24.93
N SER A 189 -5.70 -3.21 -24.49
CA SER A 189 -6.51 -3.09 -23.28
C SER A 189 -5.74 -3.40 -21.99
N GLU A 190 -4.53 -3.93 -22.09
CA GLU A 190 -3.69 -4.32 -20.97
C GLU A 190 -2.50 -3.38 -20.82
N SER A 191 -1.97 -3.31 -19.63
CA SER A 191 -0.74 -2.58 -19.30
C SER A 191 0.06 -3.39 -18.31
N GLU A 192 1.34 -3.44 -18.56
CA GLU A 192 2.31 -4.06 -17.69
C GLU A 192 3.22 -2.99 -17.10
N ALA A 193 3.58 -3.17 -15.84
CA ALA A 193 4.53 -2.27 -15.20
C ALA A 193 5.58 -3.06 -14.42
N TRP A 194 6.83 -2.64 -14.54
CA TRP A 194 7.97 -3.24 -13.85
C TRP A 194 8.66 -2.21 -12.99
N LEU A 195 8.73 -2.47 -11.70
CA LEU A 195 9.51 -1.69 -10.75
C LEU A 195 10.76 -2.47 -10.35
N ARG A 196 11.93 -1.97 -10.70
CA ARG A 196 13.20 -2.49 -10.18
C ARG A 196 13.37 -2.05 -8.74
N LEU A 197 13.65 -3.00 -7.88
CA LEU A 197 13.88 -2.76 -6.46
C LEU A 197 15.39 -2.65 -6.21
N PRO A 198 15.86 -1.64 -5.44
CA PRO A 198 17.24 -1.61 -4.99
C PRO A 198 17.51 -2.78 -4.03
N PRO A 199 18.77 -3.21 -3.88
CA PRO A 199 19.14 -4.22 -2.90
C PRO A 199 18.63 -3.89 -1.49
N ASP A 200 18.38 -4.92 -0.70
CA ASP A 200 17.96 -4.77 0.70
C ASP A 200 19.07 -4.12 1.55
N THR A 201 18.66 -3.48 2.62
CA THR A 201 19.57 -2.85 3.59
C THR A 201 19.12 -3.17 5.01
N VAL A 202 20.05 -3.11 5.98
CA VAL A 202 19.70 -3.31 7.40
C VAL A 202 18.60 -2.34 7.85
N SER A 203 18.65 -1.09 7.38
CA SER A 203 17.63 -0.08 7.72
C SER A 203 16.26 -0.44 7.17
N SER A 204 16.16 -1.10 6.02
CA SER A 204 14.88 -1.54 5.46
C SER A 204 14.23 -2.66 6.28
N HIS A 205 15.02 -3.60 6.80
CA HIS A 205 14.54 -4.66 7.69
C HIS A 205 14.05 -4.12 9.03
N VAL A 206 14.79 -3.18 9.64
CA VAL A 206 14.38 -2.53 10.90
C VAL A 206 13.07 -1.75 10.70
N GLY A 207 12.97 -0.95 9.64
CA GLY A 207 11.75 -0.20 9.31
C GLY A 207 10.53 -1.10 9.16
N GLU A 208 10.67 -2.20 8.43
CA GLU A 208 9.59 -3.18 8.26
C GLU A 208 9.17 -3.84 9.60
N ALA A 209 10.12 -4.21 10.44
CA ALA A 209 9.84 -4.84 11.73
C ALA A 209 9.09 -3.89 12.68
N VAL A 210 9.49 -2.61 12.73
CA VAL A 210 8.82 -1.58 13.54
C VAL A 210 7.38 -1.36 13.07
N GLU A 211 7.16 -1.17 11.77
CA GLU A 211 5.81 -0.97 11.23
C GLU A 211 4.89 -2.18 11.47
N ARG A 212 5.42 -3.39 11.34
CA ARG A 212 4.67 -4.63 11.62
C ARG A 212 4.24 -4.68 13.09
N HIS A 213 5.13 -4.34 14.02
CA HIS A 213 4.84 -4.34 15.44
C HIS A 213 3.77 -3.30 15.82
N LEU A 214 3.90 -2.07 15.31
CA LEU A 214 2.92 -1.01 15.53
C LEU A 214 1.54 -1.37 14.95
N ALA A 215 1.50 -1.96 13.76
CA ALA A 215 0.24 -2.41 13.15
C ALA A 215 -0.45 -3.51 13.94
N GLU A 216 0.32 -4.42 14.56
CA GLU A 216 -0.24 -5.46 15.45
C GLU A 216 -0.80 -4.86 16.74
N LEU A 217 -0.12 -3.91 17.35
CA LEU A 217 -0.61 -3.20 18.55
C LEU A 217 -1.91 -2.45 18.26
N ASP A 218 -1.99 -1.73 17.13
CA ASP A 218 -3.23 -1.03 16.72
C ASP A 218 -4.40 -2.00 16.54
N PHE A 219 -4.15 -3.15 15.93
CA PHE A 219 -5.19 -4.16 15.77
C PHE A 219 -5.65 -4.76 17.10
N GLN A 220 -4.74 -5.06 18.01
CA GLN A 220 -5.09 -5.57 19.34
C GLN A 220 -5.91 -4.53 20.11
N PHE A 221 -5.52 -3.25 20.03
CA PHE A 221 -6.30 -2.17 20.63
C PHE A 221 -7.71 -2.09 20.05
N LYS A 222 -7.85 -2.06 18.72
CA LYS A 222 -9.16 -2.05 18.05
C LYS A 222 -10.02 -3.26 18.42
N ARG A 223 -9.42 -4.42 18.59
CA ARG A 223 -10.13 -5.64 19.02
C ARG A 223 -10.70 -5.49 20.42
N HIS A 224 -9.93 -4.93 21.35
CA HIS A 224 -10.41 -4.68 22.72
C HIS A 224 -11.55 -3.66 22.75
N VAL A 225 -11.38 -2.54 22.05
CA VAL A 225 -12.42 -1.50 21.97
C VAL A 225 -13.73 -2.05 21.40
N ARG A 226 -13.66 -2.90 20.38
CA ARG A 226 -14.86 -3.54 19.80
C ARG A 226 -15.56 -4.45 20.81
N VAL A 227 -14.82 -5.31 21.50
CA VAL A 227 -15.40 -6.21 22.52
C VAL A 227 -16.11 -5.42 23.63
N PHE A 228 -15.52 -4.31 24.08
CA PHE A 228 -16.17 -3.42 25.06
C PHE A 228 -17.42 -2.74 24.48
N GLY A 229 -17.38 -2.31 23.22
CA GLY A 229 -18.54 -1.72 22.53
C GLY A 229 -19.69 -2.72 22.42
N ASP A 230 -19.43 -3.95 21.96
CA ASP A 230 -20.42 -5.01 21.84
C ASP A 230 -21.05 -5.38 23.20
N ILE A 231 -20.26 -5.34 24.29
CA ILE A 231 -20.76 -5.58 25.67
C ILE A 231 -21.67 -4.42 26.12
N LEU A 232 -21.29 -3.17 25.87
CA LEU A 232 -22.09 -2.01 26.27
C LEU A 232 -23.41 -1.95 25.47
N ASP A 233 -23.40 -2.28 24.20
CA ASP A 233 -24.60 -2.35 23.37
C ASP A 233 -25.53 -3.47 23.84
N GLY A 234 -24.98 -4.64 24.22
CA GLY A 234 -25.74 -5.74 24.82
C GLY A 234 -26.40 -5.36 26.16
N VAL A 235 -25.68 -4.64 27.02
CA VAL A 235 -26.21 -4.12 28.30
C VAL A 235 -27.32 -3.10 28.07
N ALA A 236 -27.16 -2.19 27.10
CA ALA A 236 -28.17 -1.21 26.75
C ALA A 236 -29.44 -1.85 26.20
N GLU A 237 -29.32 -2.91 25.37
CA GLU A 237 -30.47 -3.66 24.86
C GLU A 237 -31.23 -4.40 25.96
N VAL A 238 -30.50 -5.04 26.89
CA VAL A 238 -31.12 -5.71 28.04
C VAL A 238 -31.86 -4.73 28.96
N LYS A 239 -31.26 -3.54 29.21
CA LYS A 239 -31.90 -2.50 30.01
C LYS A 239 -33.17 -1.96 29.32
N SER A 240 -33.14 -1.72 28.04
CA SER A 240 -34.31 -1.28 27.24
C SER A 240 -35.44 -2.31 27.28
N LYS A 241 -35.13 -3.61 27.19
CA LYS A 241 -36.12 -4.69 27.28
C LYS A 241 -36.72 -4.81 28.68
N LEU A 242 -35.96 -4.56 29.75
CA LEU A 242 -36.49 -4.57 31.13
C LEU A 242 -37.40 -3.37 31.38
N GLU A 243 -37.06 -2.18 30.88
CA GLU A 243 -37.89 -0.98 31.01
C GLU A 243 -39.20 -1.06 30.20
N SER A 244 -39.16 -1.72 29.02
CA SER A 244 -40.38 -1.95 28.21
C SER A 244 -41.25 -3.06 28.80
N GLY A 245 -40.69 -4.11 29.42
CA GLY A 245 -41.41 -5.21 30.06
C GLY A 245 -42.09 -4.79 31.38
N GLY A 246 -41.49 -3.82 32.12
CA GLY A 246 -42.06 -3.29 33.37
C GLY A 246 -43.32 -2.44 33.13
N LYS A 247 -43.47 -1.77 32.01
CA LYS A 247 -44.68 -0.97 31.64
C LYS A 247 -45.85 -1.81 31.16
N ALA A 248 -45.64 -3.06 30.77
CA ALA A 248 -46.71 -3.98 30.34
C ALA A 248 -47.37 -4.75 31.48
N ALA A 249 -46.80 -4.70 32.72
CA ALA A 249 -47.31 -5.37 33.89
C ALA A 249 -48.18 -4.48 34.82
N GLU A 250 -48.34 -3.19 34.51
CA GLU A 250 -49.15 -2.23 35.30
C GLU A 250 -50.47 -1.80 34.63
N HIS A 251 -51.02 -2.62 33.69
CA HIS A 251 -52.35 -2.40 33.18
C HIS A 251 -53.24 -3.61 33.33
#